data_a73d6fc6d602bf2921d829185e3955f6
#
_entry.id   a73d6fc6d602bf2921d829185e3955f6
#
_cell.length_a   1.000
_cell.length_b   1.000
_cell.length_c   1.000
_cell.angle_alpha   90.00
_cell.angle_beta   90.00
_cell.angle_gamma   90.00
#
_symmetry.space_group_name_H-M   'P 1'
#
loop_
_entity.id
_entity.type
_entity.pdbx_description
1 polymer ?
#
loop_
_entity_poly.entity_id
_entity_poly.type
_entity_poly.pdbx_seq_one_letter_code
_entity_poly.pdbx_strand_id
1 'polypeptide(L)'
;IAYFQSYTNTYAPVEYLQQIFTEAIAEPSIVALSIGTRPDCLPQEVVELLARLNRSKPVWVELGLQTIHESTARYIRRGYELPVYEDALGRLKAAGLTVIVHVILGLPGESREMMLQTVDYLSGDHRPDGIKLQLLHVLEGTDLAEDWRAGAFRCMEMDEYFDILFECLSRLPEDMVIHRLTGDGPKKLLLAPLWTGDKKRVLNALNRELERRDIWQENAKE
;
A
#
# COMPACT_ATOMS: atom_id res chain seq x y z
N ILE A 1 -13.11 -7.05 10.79
CA ILE A 1 -12.83 -7.04 9.34
C ILE A 1 -12.21 -8.37 8.97
N ALA A 2 -12.72 -9.06 7.94
CA ALA A 2 -12.06 -10.19 7.31
C ALA A 2 -11.01 -9.66 6.32
N TYR A 3 -9.75 -10.03 6.52
CA TYR A 3 -8.63 -9.51 5.74
C TYR A 3 -7.91 -10.60 4.96
N PHE A 4 -8.00 -10.54 3.64
CA PHE A 4 -7.30 -11.40 2.70
C PHE A 4 -6.05 -10.68 2.23
N GLN A 5 -4.88 -11.05 2.76
CA GLN A 5 -3.65 -10.28 2.60
C GLN A 5 -2.52 -11.01 1.88
N SER A 6 -2.40 -12.32 2.03
CA SER A 6 -1.24 -13.05 1.50
C SER A 6 -1.33 -13.21 -0.01
N TYR A 7 -0.30 -12.73 -0.73
CA TYR A 7 -0.22 -12.78 -2.20
C TYR A 7 -1.35 -12.02 -2.91
N THR A 8 -1.84 -12.57 -4.03
CA THR A 8 -2.87 -11.97 -4.88
C THR A 8 -4.19 -12.69 -4.68
N ASN A 9 -5.08 -12.11 -3.88
CA ASN A 9 -6.27 -12.79 -3.39
C ASN A 9 -7.46 -12.81 -4.37
N THR A 10 -7.28 -12.28 -5.58
CA THR A 10 -8.29 -12.36 -6.66
C THR A 10 -7.83 -13.21 -7.84
N TYR A 11 -6.65 -13.85 -7.74
CA TYR A 11 -6.11 -14.74 -8.77
C TYR A 11 -6.60 -16.17 -8.57
N ALA A 12 -7.89 -16.39 -8.86
CA ALA A 12 -8.54 -17.70 -8.80
C ALA A 12 -9.84 -17.66 -9.64
N PRO A 13 -10.46 -18.81 -9.98
CA PRO A 13 -11.78 -18.86 -10.60
C PRO A 13 -12.81 -18.08 -9.77
N VAL A 14 -13.70 -17.35 -10.45
CA VAL A 14 -14.68 -16.46 -9.78
C VAL A 14 -15.63 -17.22 -8.85
N GLU A 15 -15.97 -18.47 -9.19
CA GLU A 15 -16.82 -19.33 -8.36
C GLU A 15 -16.14 -19.64 -7.01
N TYR A 16 -14.84 -19.92 -7.01
CA TYR A 16 -14.08 -20.13 -5.80
C TYR A 16 -14.00 -18.86 -4.95
N LEU A 17 -13.72 -17.71 -5.60
CA LEU A 17 -13.69 -16.41 -4.91
C LEU A 17 -15.04 -16.06 -4.31
N GLN A 18 -16.13 -16.33 -5.05
CA GLN A 18 -17.49 -16.14 -4.54
C GLN A 18 -17.74 -16.96 -3.29
N GLN A 19 -17.34 -18.23 -3.30
CA GLN A 19 -17.52 -19.11 -2.14
C GLN A 19 -16.81 -18.56 -0.91
N ILE A 20 -15.48 -18.33 -0.98
CA ILE A 20 -14.68 -17.93 0.18
C ILE A 20 -15.03 -16.53 0.70
N PHE A 21 -15.33 -15.57 -0.17
CA PHE A 21 -15.70 -14.23 0.24
C PHE A 21 -17.12 -14.17 0.81
N THR A 22 -18.05 -14.96 0.27
CA THR A 22 -19.41 -15.07 0.83
C THR A 22 -19.39 -15.73 2.20
N GLU A 23 -18.60 -16.78 2.39
CA GLU A 23 -18.42 -17.44 3.68
C GLU A 23 -17.84 -16.47 4.71
N ALA A 24 -16.79 -15.73 4.36
CA ALA A 24 -16.18 -14.74 5.25
C ALA A 24 -17.15 -13.62 5.63
N ILE A 25 -17.94 -13.11 4.67
CA ILE A 25 -18.86 -11.99 4.91
C ILE A 25 -20.13 -12.43 5.66
N ALA A 26 -20.47 -13.70 5.59
CA ALA A 26 -21.62 -14.27 6.30
C ALA A 26 -21.41 -14.33 7.82
N GLU A 27 -20.16 -14.36 8.30
CA GLU A 27 -19.84 -14.36 9.73
C GLU A 27 -20.39 -13.08 10.40
N PRO A 28 -21.27 -13.18 11.42
CA PRO A 28 -21.91 -12.01 12.04
C PRO A 28 -20.94 -11.01 12.66
N SER A 29 -19.80 -11.46 13.17
CA SER A 29 -18.78 -10.59 13.78
C SER A 29 -17.96 -9.80 12.75
N ILE A 30 -18.01 -10.17 11.47
CA ILE A 30 -17.32 -9.47 10.38
C ILE A 30 -18.18 -8.31 9.87
N VAL A 31 -17.67 -7.09 9.95
CA VAL A 31 -18.35 -5.87 9.53
C VAL A 31 -17.92 -5.37 8.15
N ALA A 32 -16.77 -5.81 7.66
CA ALA A 32 -16.23 -5.46 6.35
C ALA A 32 -15.28 -6.54 5.84
N LEU A 33 -15.09 -6.58 4.52
CA LEU A 33 -14.13 -7.43 3.83
C LEU A 33 -13.03 -6.54 3.26
N SER A 34 -11.75 -6.88 3.49
CA SER A 34 -10.59 -6.21 2.90
C SER A 34 -9.76 -7.22 2.11
N ILE A 35 -9.47 -6.91 0.84
CA ILE A 35 -8.87 -7.84 -0.11
C ILE A 35 -7.64 -7.20 -0.76
N GLY A 36 -6.44 -7.70 -0.40
CA GLY A 36 -5.19 -7.31 -1.02
C GLY A 36 -5.00 -8.02 -2.36
N THR A 37 -4.75 -7.26 -3.43
CA THR A 37 -4.57 -7.82 -4.76
C THR A 37 -3.69 -6.96 -5.66
N ARG A 38 -3.38 -7.50 -6.84
CA ARG A 38 -2.69 -6.81 -7.92
C ARG A 38 -3.72 -6.27 -8.92
N PRO A 39 -3.48 -5.08 -9.51
CA PRO A 39 -4.36 -4.50 -10.52
C PRO A 39 -4.63 -5.40 -11.74
N ASP A 40 -3.62 -6.14 -12.19
CA ASP A 40 -3.71 -7.07 -13.34
C ASP A 40 -4.47 -8.38 -13.03
N CYS A 41 -4.89 -8.58 -11.78
CA CYS A 41 -5.67 -9.75 -11.33
C CYS A 41 -7.11 -9.40 -10.96
N LEU A 42 -7.70 -8.44 -11.66
CA LEU A 42 -9.07 -7.95 -11.47
C LEU A 42 -9.87 -8.03 -12.80
N PRO A 43 -10.15 -9.23 -13.32
CA PRO A 43 -11.04 -9.36 -14.47
C PRO A 43 -12.44 -8.82 -14.12
N GLN A 44 -13.21 -8.44 -15.13
CA GLN A 44 -14.49 -7.77 -14.94
C GLN A 44 -15.47 -8.57 -14.06
N GLU A 45 -15.51 -9.87 -14.22
CA GLU A 45 -16.35 -10.78 -13.42
C GLU A 45 -16.03 -10.75 -11.92
N VAL A 46 -14.74 -10.53 -11.55
CA VAL A 46 -14.32 -10.37 -10.16
C VAL A 46 -14.75 -9.01 -9.63
N VAL A 47 -14.59 -7.93 -10.40
CA VAL A 47 -15.08 -6.59 -10.00
C VAL A 47 -16.60 -6.64 -9.74
N GLU A 48 -17.37 -7.30 -10.60
CA GLU A 48 -18.81 -7.49 -10.43
C GLU A 48 -19.16 -8.32 -9.19
N LEU A 49 -18.40 -9.38 -8.91
CA LEU A 49 -18.54 -10.16 -7.68
C LEU A 49 -18.35 -9.26 -6.44
N LEU A 50 -17.25 -8.50 -6.40
CA LEU A 50 -16.94 -7.61 -5.27
C LEU A 50 -18.02 -6.52 -5.11
N ALA A 51 -18.51 -5.95 -6.19
CA ALA A 51 -19.61 -4.99 -6.17
C ALA A 51 -20.92 -5.59 -5.63
N ARG A 52 -21.21 -6.86 -5.97
CA ARG A 52 -22.38 -7.56 -5.38
C ARG A 52 -22.22 -7.75 -3.87
N LEU A 53 -21.04 -8.18 -3.42
CA LEU A 53 -20.75 -8.38 -1.99
C LEU A 53 -20.80 -7.06 -1.20
N ASN A 54 -20.35 -5.97 -1.81
CA ASN A 54 -20.36 -4.63 -1.22
C ASN A 54 -21.77 -4.12 -0.86
N ARG A 55 -22.83 -4.67 -1.48
CA ARG A 55 -24.22 -4.35 -1.11
C ARG A 55 -24.64 -4.95 0.23
N SER A 56 -23.95 -5.98 0.68
CA SER A 56 -24.24 -6.66 1.96
C SER A 56 -23.42 -6.10 3.10
N LYS A 57 -22.11 -6.01 2.92
CA LYS A 57 -21.15 -5.39 3.86
C LYS A 57 -20.04 -4.69 3.07
N PRO A 58 -19.45 -3.61 3.59
CA PRO A 58 -18.38 -2.87 2.91
C PRO A 58 -17.24 -3.79 2.43
N VAL A 59 -16.85 -3.62 1.17
CA VAL A 59 -15.70 -4.31 0.56
C VAL A 59 -14.64 -3.29 0.21
N TRP A 60 -13.45 -3.48 0.76
CA TRP A 60 -12.25 -2.68 0.47
C TRP A 60 -11.32 -3.47 -0.42
N VAL A 61 -10.86 -2.86 -1.50
CA VAL A 61 -9.87 -3.45 -2.41
C VAL A 61 -8.54 -2.74 -2.20
N GLU A 62 -7.53 -3.50 -1.78
CA GLU A 62 -6.20 -2.98 -1.54
C GLU A 62 -5.29 -3.27 -2.74
N LEU A 63 -4.94 -2.23 -3.50
CA LEU A 63 -4.11 -2.33 -4.70
C LEU A 63 -2.64 -2.08 -4.42
N GLY A 64 -1.80 -2.98 -4.87
CA GLY A 64 -0.35 -2.83 -4.78
C GLY A 64 0.19 -1.99 -5.93
N LEU A 65 0.26 -0.67 -5.84
CA LEU A 65 0.94 0.20 -6.82
C LEU A 65 2.44 0.26 -6.58
N GLN A 66 2.84 0.47 -5.35
CA GLN A 66 4.21 0.62 -4.83
C GLN A 66 4.87 1.94 -5.25
N THR A 67 4.92 2.25 -6.54
CA THR A 67 5.48 3.46 -7.16
C THR A 67 4.86 3.71 -8.53
N ILE A 68 4.87 4.95 -9.01
CA ILE A 68 4.50 5.30 -10.39
C ILE A 68 5.66 5.16 -11.38
N HIS A 69 6.89 5.05 -10.89
CA HIS A 69 8.11 5.05 -11.72
C HIS A 69 8.36 3.69 -12.33
N GLU A 70 8.21 3.57 -13.65
CA GLU A 70 8.32 2.30 -14.37
C GLU A 70 9.70 1.64 -14.29
N SER A 71 10.79 2.41 -14.18
CA SER A 71 12.14 1.86 -13.96
C SER A 71 12.23 1.13 -12.64
N THR A 72 11.73 1.74 -11.56
CA THR A 72 11.67 1.14 -10.22
C THR A 72 10.70 -0.03 -10.19
N ALA A 73 9.52 0.12 -10.80
CA ALA A 73 8.51 -0.95 -10.88
C ALA A 73 9.05 -2.23 -11.55
N ARG A 74 9.86 -2.07 -12.61
CA ARG A 74 10.56 -3.21 -13.25
C ARG A 74 11.63 -3.81 -12.35
N TYR A 75 12.42 -2.97 -11.68
CA TYR A 75 13.47 -3.44 -10.77
C TYR A 75 12.88 -4.28 -9.63
N ILE A 76 11.81 -3.83 -8.98
CA ILE A 76 11.12 -4.57 -7.92
C ILE A 76 10.21 -5.70 -8.46
N ARG A 77 10.18 -5.91 -9.77
CA ARG A 77 9.35 -6.94 -10.44
C ARG A 77 7.86 -6.83 -10.11
N ARG A 78 7.33 -5.60 -10.16
CA ARG A 78 5.91 -5.33 -9.94
C ARG A 78 5.01 -6.16 -10.89
N GLY A 79 5.47 -6.36 -12.15
CA GLY A 79 4.88 -7.28 -13.10
C GLY A 79 3.73 -6.73 -13.94
N TYR A 80 3.40 -5.43 -13.82
CA TYR A 80 2.44 -4.70 -14.64
C TYR A 80 2.86 -3.22 -14.75
N GLU A 81 2.38 -2.54 -15.79
CA GLU A 81 2.64 -1.13 -16.05
C GLU A 81 1.58 -0.22 -15.40
N LEU A 82 1.90 1.07 -15.23
CA LEU A 82 1.03 2.05 -14.56
C LEU A 82 -0.40 2.13 -15.15
N PRO A 83 -0.63 2.10 -16.49
CA PRO A 83 -1.98 2.11 -17.04
C PRO A 83 -2.89 0.96 -16.57
N VAL A 84 -2.31 -0.19 -16.18
CA VAL A 84 -3.09 -1.31 -15.63
C VAL A 84 -3.65 -0.96 -14.26
N TYR A 85 -2.88 -0.21 -13.45
CA TYR A 85 -3.37 0.32 -12.18
C TYR A 85 -4.49 1.35 -12.40
N GLU A 86 -4.30 2.28 -13.34
CA GLU A 86 -5.29 3.33 -13.66
C GLU A 86 -6.64 2.73 -14.10
N ASP A 87 -6.60 1.74 -15.00
CA ASP A 87 -7.78 1.01 -15.45
C ASP A 87 -8.48 0.29 -14.28
N ALA A 88 -7.73 -0.45 -13.47
CA ALA A 88 -8.29 -1.16 -12.32
C ALA A 88 -8.91 -0.20 -11.30
N LEU A 89 -8.25 0.90 -10.96
CA LEU A 89 -8.78 1.95 -10.09
C LEU A 89 -10.09 2.51 -10.64
N GLY A 90 -10.12 2.89 -11.92
CA GLY A 90 -11.30 3.43 -12.58
C GLY A 90 -12.48 2.46 -12.54
N ARG A 91 -12.26 1.18 -12.86
CA ARG A 91 -13.32 0.15 -12.83
C ARG A 91 -13.84 -0.13 -11.42
N LEU A 92 -12.96 -0.19 -10.42
CA LEU A 92 -13.35 -0.39 -9.02
C LEU A 92 -14.18 0.78 -8.51
N LYS A 93 -13.75 2.02 -8.77
CA LYS A 93 -14.50 3.24 -8.36
C LYS A 93 -15.85 3.33 -9.08
N ALA A 94 -15.91 3.04 -10.38
CA ALA A 94 -17.18 2.97 -11.13
C ALA A 94 -18.13 1.92 -10.58
N ALA A 95 -17.61 0.84 -10.00
CA ALA A 95 -18.39 -0.20 -9.32
C ALA A 95 -18.80 0.17 -7.87
N GLY A 96 -18.43 1.36 -7.37
CA GLY A 96 -18.75 1.84 -6.02
C GLY A 96 -17.95 1.15 -4.91
N LEU A 97 -16.78 0.61 -5.23
CA LEU A 97 -15.90 -0.05 -4.28
C LEU A 97 -14.90 0.94 -3.67
N THR A 98 -14.62 0.78 -2.38
CA THR A 98 -13.57 1.53 -1.69
C THR A 98 -12.21 0.97 -2.08
N VAL A 99 -11.29 1.84 -2.55
CA VAL A 99 -9.96 1.46 -2.99
C VAL A 99 -8.89 2.03 -2.06
N ILE A 100 -8.00 1.16 -1.59
CA ILE A 100 -6.85 1.51 -0.76
C ILE A 100 -5.58 1.18 -1.55
N VAL A 101 -4.65 2.12 -1.65
CA VAL A 101 -3.42 1.91 -2.41
C VAL A 101 -2.22 1.70 -1.48
N HIS A 102 -1.36 0.76 -1.85
CA HIS A 102 -0.09 0.53 -1.17
C HIS A 102 1.04 1.24 -1.93
N VAL A 103 1.81 2.06 -1.21
CA VAL A 103 3.02 2.74 -1.66
C VAL A 103 4.19 2.31 -0.78
N ILE A 104 5.35 2.11 -1.38
CA ILE A 104 6.60 1.80 -0.66
C ILE A 104 7.57 2.96 -0.83
N LEU A 105 7.93 3.58 0.28
CA LEU A 105 8.96 4.62 0.34
C LEU A 105 10.34 3.98 0.51
N GLY A 106 11.36 4.56 -0.11
CA GLY A 106 12.74 4.09 -0.04
C GLY A 106 13.08 2.95 -0.98
N LEU A 107 12.34 2.80 -2.08
CA LEU A 107 12.69 1.84 -3.12
C LEU A 107 14.05 2.17 -3.75
N PRO A 108 14.87 1.15 -4.13
CA PRO A 108 16.17 1.38 -4.72
C PRO A 108 16.08 2.22 -5.99
N GLY A 109 16.95 3.22 -6.06
CA GLY A 109 17.02 4.15 -7.20
C GLY A 109 16.02 5.31 -7.16
N GLU A 110 15.09 5.35 -6.19
CA GLU A 110 14.19 6.49 -6.03
C GLU A 110 14.81 7.61 -5.19
N SER A 111 14.74 8.81 -5.75
CA SER A 111 15.05 10.04 -5.01
C SER A 111 13.87 10.47 -4.14
N ARG A 112 14.11 11.45 -3.26
CA ARG A 112 13.05 12.10 -2.47
C ARG A 112 11.93 12.63 -3.37
N GLU A 113 12.28 13.32 -4.45
CA GLU A 113 11.34 13.91 -5.41
C GLU A 113 10.49 12.83 -6.11
N MET A 114 11.06 11.68 -6.43
CA MET A 114 10.33 10.57 -7.05
C MET A 114 9.28 9.99 -6.10
N MET A 115 9.61 9.81 -4.82
CA MET A 115 8.64 9.37 -3.81
C MET A 115 7.49 10.36 -3.64
N LEU A 116 7.80 11.67 -3.63
CA LEU A 116 6.79 12.72 -3.55
C LEU A 116 5.91 12.79 -4.81
N GLN A 117 6.49 12.61 -6.00
CA GLN A 117 5.72 12.52 -7.25
C GLN A 117 4.70 11.37 -7.21
N THR A 118 5.03 10.24 -6.59
CA THR A 118 4.08 9.14 -6.41
C THR A 118 2.90 9.57 -5.51
N VAL A 119 3.15 10.32 -4.46
CA VAL A 119 2.11 10.84 -3.56
C VAL A 119 1.27 11.92 -4.24
N ASP A 120 1.91 12.86 -4.93
CA ASP A 120 1.22 13.93 -5.67
C ASP A 120 0.29 13.35 -6.76
N TYR A 121 0.75 12.33 -7.48
CA TYR A 121 -0.06 11.60 -8.46
C TYR A 121 -1.32 10.97 -7.85
N LEU A 122 -1.18 10.36 -6.67
CA LEU A 122 -2.29 9.75 -5.94
C LEU A 122 -3.20 10.78 -5.23
N SER A 123 -2.75 12.01 -5.09
CA SER A 123 -3.56 13.12 -4.55
C SER A 123 -4.39 13.83 -5.62
N GLY A 124 -4.09 13.61 -6.91
CA GLY A 124 -4.77 14.19 -8.08
C GLY A 124 -5.88 13.30 -8.65
N ASP A 125 -5.95 13.24 -9.98
CA ASP A 125 -7.02 12.56 -10.75
C ASP A 125 -7.09 11.04 -10.52
N HIS A 126 -5.97 10.41 -10.12
CA HIS A 126 -5.87 8.97 -9.84
C HIS A 126 -6.04 8.63 -8.35
N ARG A 127 -6.84 9.42 -7.67
CA ARG A 127 -7.00 9.39 -6.23
C ARG A 127 -7.78 8.16 -5.74
N PRO A 128 -7.18 7.31 -4.86
CA PRO A 128 -7.88 6.26 -4.12
C PRO A 128 -8.64 6.86 -2.92
N ASP A 129 -9.46 6.03 -2.27
CA ASP A 129 -10.17 6.43 -1.03
C ASP A 129 -9.26 6.34 0.20
N GLY A 130 -8.20 5.55 0.12
CA GLY A 130 -7.24 5.42 1.20
C GLY A 130 -5.85 5.01 0.73
N ILE A 131 -4.87 5.19 1.61
CA ILE A 131 -3.46 4.93 1.32
C ILE A 131 -2.77 4.19 2.48
N LYS A 132 -1.82 3.32 2.14
CA LYS A 132 -0.85 2.74 3.04
C LYS A 132 0.54 3.17 2.59
N LEU A 133 1.17 4.04 3.36
CA LEU A 133 2.58 4.40 3.18
C LEU A 133 3.45 3.41 3.97
N GLN A 134 4.28 2.67 3.28
CA GLN A 134 5.13 1.64 3.86
C GLN A 134 6.59 1.94 3.57
N LEU A 135 7.48 1.52 4.47
CA LEU A 135 8.92 1.56 4.22
C LEU A 135 9.36 0.26 3.55
N LEU A 136 10.34 0.36 2.66
CA LEU A 136 11.03 -0.80 2.12
C LEU A 136 11.66 -1.64 3.25
N HIS A 137 11.39 -2.95 3.21
CA HIS A 137 12.08 -3.94 4.04
C HIS A 137 12.89 -4.89 3.16
N VAL A 138 14.14 -5.08 3.51
CA VAL A 138 15.00 -6.12 2.91
C VAL A 138 14.86 -7.38 3.74
N LEU A 139 14.39 -8.43 3.10
CA LEU A 139 14.11 -9.71 3.77
C LEU A 139 15.06 -10.81 3.26
N GLU A 140 15.50 -11.66 4.16
CA GLU A 140 16.33 -12.83 3.85
C GLU A 140 15.67 -13.71 2.80
N GLY A 141 16.47 -14.24 1.86
CA GLY A 141 16.03 -15.15 0.80
C GLY A 141 15.38 -14.43 -0.40
N THR A 142 15.54 -13.12 -0.53
CA THR A 142 15.09 -12.35 -1.70
C THR A 142 16.29 -11.88 -2.53
N ASP A 143 16.09 -11.69 -3.84
CA ASP A 143 17.13 -11.10 -4.71
C ASP A 143 17.50 -9.69 -4.25
N LEU A 144 16.54 -8.95 -3.70
CA LEU A 144 16.78 -7.63 -3.11
C LEU A 144 17.77 -7.68 -1.93
N ALA A 145 17.78 -8.79 -1.18
CA ALA A 145 18.77 -9.00 -0.12
C ALA A 145 20.19 -9.17 -0.67
N GLU A 146 20.32 -9.84 -1.82
CA GLU A 146 21.63 -9.99 -2.49
C GLU A 146 22.14 -8.64 -3.01
N ASP A 147 21.29 -7.85 -3.64
CA ASP A 147 21.64 -6.50 -4.09
C ASP A 147 22.05 -5.59 -2.92
N TRP A 148 21.32 -5.65 -1.82
CA TRP A 148 21.65 -4.90 -0.60
C TRP A 148 23.00 -5.34 0.00
N ARG A 149 23.28 -6.64 0.07
CA ARG A 149 24.57 -7.17 0.53
C ARG A 149 25.73 -6.77 -0.37
N ALA A 150 25.47 -6.66 -1.66
CA ALA A 150 26.43 -6.17 -2.64
C ALA A 150 26.65 -4.65 -2.57
N GLY A 151 25.91 -3.93 -1.73
CA GLY A 151 26.01 -2.48 -1.59
C GLY A 151 25.39 -1.68 -2.74
N ALA A 152 24.49 -2.31 -3.53
CA ALA A 152 23.82 -1.63 -4.64
C ALA A 152 22.89 -0.49 -4.19
N PHE A 153 22.38 -0.59 -2.98
CA PHE A 153 21.58 0.46 -2.34
C PHE A 153 21.68 0.38 -0.81
N ARG A 154 21.24 1.44 -0.14
CA ARG A 154 21.05 1.47 1.32
C ARG A 154 19.59 1.64 1.70
N CYS A 155 19.19 1.17 2.86
CA CYS A 155 17.89 1.50 3.45
C CYS A 155 17.96 2.84 4.18
N MET A 156 16.79 3.47 4.33
CA MET A 156 16.65 4.71 5.09
C MET A 156 16.86 4.49 6.58
N GLU A 157 17.51 5.45 7.23
CA GLU A 157 17.48 5.59 8.68
C GLU A 157 16.10 6.11 9.14
N MET A 158 15.81 5.94 10.42
CA MET A 158 14.47 6.27 10.96
C MET A 158 14.10 7.75 10.76
N ASP A 159 15.06 8.64 10.97
CA ASP A 159 14.84 10.08 10.83
C ASP A 159 14.63 10.49 9.35
N GLU A 160 15.38 9.89 8.43
CA GLU A 160 15.21 10.08 6.98
C GLU A 160 13.81 9.63 6.53
N TYR A 161 13.36 8.48 7.05
CA TYR A 161 12.02 7.98 6.77
C TYR A 161 10.93 8.90 7.31
N PHE A 162 11.07 9.39 8.52
CA PHE A 162 10.11 10.32 9.11
C PHE A 162 10.04 11.63 8.33
N ASP A 163 11.16 12.16 7.88
CA ASP A 163 11.20 13.41 7.11
C ASP A 163 10.46 13.28 5.78
N ILE A 164 10.66 12.18 5.03
CA ILE A 164 9.90 11.97 3.79
C ILE A 164 8.44 11.62 4.04
N LEU A 165 8.15 10.80 5.07
CA LEU A 165 6.80 10.43 5.44
C LEU A 165 5.95 11.65 5.80
N PHE A 166 6.50 12.58 6.58
CA PHE A 166 5.79 13.80 6.99
C PHE A 166 5.52 14.72 5.81
N GLU A 167 6.45 14.83 4.88
CA GLU A 167 6.20 15.57 3.65
C GLU A 167 5.15 14.88 2.77
N CYS A 168 5.16 13.55 2.68
CA CYS A 168 4.08 12.81 2.02
C CYS A 168 2.72 13.10 2.67
N LEU A 169 2.64 13.04 4.01
CA LEU A 169 1.41 13.29 4.75
C LEU A 169 0.84 14.68 4.48
N SER A 170 1.69 15.72 4.51
CA SER A 170 1.25 17.10 4.29
C SER A 170 0.74 17.38 2.87
N ARG A 171 1.00 16.48 1.91
CA ARG A 171 0.54 16.56 0.52
C ARG A 171 -0.73 15.76 0.25
N LEU A 172 -1.10 14.85 1.17
CA LEU A 172 -2.31 14.03 1.01
C LEU A 172 -3.57 14.84 1.32
N PRO A 173 -4.66 14.66 0.54
CA PRO A 173 -5.95 15.28 0.82
C PRO A 173 -6.52 14.88 2.18
N GLU A 174 -7.20 15.80 2.87
CA GLU A 174 -7.78 15.58 4.22
C GLU A 174 -8.75 14.42 4.28
N ASP A 175 -9.50 14.17 3.20
CA ASP A 175 -10.50 13.10 3.11
C ASP A 175 -9.94 11.74 2.63
N MET A 176 -8.64 11.65 2.29
CA MET A 176 -7.99 10.36 2.02
C MET A 176 -7.67 9.64 3.32
N VAL A 177 -8.22 8.45 3.52
CA VAL A 177 -7.98 7.68 4.75
C VAL A 177 -6.58 7.08 4.77
N ILE A 178 -5.82 7.36 5.83
CA ILE A 178 -4.49 6.78 6.04
C ILE A 178 -4.62 5.49 6.83
N HIS A 179 -4.37 4.35 6.19
CA HIS A 179 -4.49 3.03 6.80
C HIS A 179 -3.21 2.55 7.48
N ARG A 180 -2.05 3.05 7.03
CA ARG A 180 -0.75 2.63 7.56
C ARG A 180 0.33 3.66 7.26
N LEU A 181 1.24 3.86 8.23
CA LEU A 181 2.39 4.76 8.15
C LEU A 181 3.74 4.05 8.34
N THR A 182 3.76 2.73 8.46
CA THR A 182 5.00 1.95 8.64
C THR A 182 4.88 0.59 7.98
N GLY A 183 6.00 -0.02 7.63
CA GLY A 183 6.04 -1.42 7.19
C GLY A 183 5.89 -2.40 8.37
N ASP A 184 5.59 -3.64 8.06
CA ASP A 184 5.48 -4.75 9.02
C ASP A 184 6.07 -6.01 8.39
N GLY A 185 7.38 -6.14 8.44
CA GLY A 185 8.11 -7.29 7.92
C GLY A 185 8.27 -8.39 8.98
N PRO A 186 8.38 -9.67 8.55
CA PRO A 186 8.62 -10.78 9.48
C PRO A 186 9.99 -10.62 10.15
N LYS A 187 10.02 -10.36 11.46
CA LYS A 187 11.24 -10.04 12.23
C LYS A 187 12.37 -11.05 12.05
N LYS A 188 12.04 -12.34 11.86
CA LYS A 188 13.04 -13.41 11.67
C LYS A 188 13.77 -13.33 10.34
N LEU A 189 13.17 -12.68 9.34
CA LEU A 189 13.71 -12.53 7.99
C LEU A 189 14.22 -11.12 7.72
N LEU A 190 13.99 -10.17 8.62
CA LEU A 190 14.35 -8.77 8.43
C LEU A 190 15.86 -8.58 8.49
N LEU A 191 16.45 -8.15 7.39
CA LEU A 191 17.87 -7.78 7.28
C LEU A 191 18.08 -6.27 7.46
N ALA A 192 17.21 -5.47 6.84
CA ALA A 192 17.29 -4.00 6.89
C ALA A 192 15.93 -3.35 6.57
N PRO A 193 15.67 -2.16 7.12
CA PRO A 193 16.41 -1.53 8.21
C PRO A 193 16.00 -2.13 9.57
N LEU A 194 16.97 -2.45 10.42
CA LEU A 194 16.73 -3.16 11.69
C LEU A 194 15.89 -2.37 12.71
N TRP A 195 15.88 -1.03 12.63
CA TRP A 195 15.11 -0.20 13.54
C TRP A 195 13.59 -0.44 13.44
N THR A 196 13.10 -0.94 12.32
CA THR A 196 11.66 -1.29 12.13
C THR A 196 11.24 -2.51 12.95
N GLY A 197 12.17 -3.33 13.40
CA GLY A 197 11.91 -4.51 14.22
C GLY A 197 11.29 -4.20 15.59
N ASP A 198 11.43 -2.97 16.09
CA ASP A 198 10.75 -2.49 17.31
C ASP A 198 9.56 -1.58 16.96
N LYS A 199 8.47 -2.19 16.53
CA LYS A 199 7.25 -1.50 16.10
C LYS A 199 6.71 -0.52 17.16
N LYS A 200 6.75 -0.89 18.45
CA LYS A 200 6.26 -0.01 19.53
C LYS A 200 7.10 1.26 19.64
N ARG A 201 8.42 1.12 19.61
CA ARG A 201 9.35 2.26 19.61
C ARG A 201 9.13 3.17 18.42
N VAL A 202 9.01 2.58 17.22
CA VAL A 202 8.78 3.34 15.97
C VAL A 202 7.47 4.12 16.03
N LEU A 203 6.34 3.49 16.41
CA LEU A 203 5.05 4.16 16.50
C LEU A 203 5.04 5.27 17.57
N ASN A 204 5.66 5.04 18.72
CA ASN A 204 5.76 6.07 19.75
C ASN A 204 6.63 7.26 19.29
N ALA A 205 7.73 6.99 18.59
CA ALA A 205 8.58 8.05 18.03
C ALA A 205 7.83 8.83 16.94
N LEU A 206 7.13 8.11 16.04
CA LEU A 206 6.33 8.70 14.97
C LEU A 206 5.25 9.65 15.52
N ASN A 207 4.44 9.20 16.47
CA ASN A 207 3.38 10.01 17.06
C ASN A 207 3.93 11.26 17.74
N ARG A 208 5.01 11.12 18.51
CA ARG A 208 5.67 12.27 19.16
C ARG A 208 6.19 13.29 18.14
N GLU A 209 6.79 12.83 17.04
CA GLU A 209 7.33 13.73 16.02
C GLU A 209 6.21 14.40 15.19
N LEU A 210 5.11 13.69 14.89
CA LEU A 210 3.92 14.29 14.28
C LEU A 210 3.36 15.43 15.13
N GLU A 211 3.17 15.20 16.43
CA GLU A 211 2.70 16.22 17.37
C GLU A 211 3.69 17.40 17.48
N ARG A 212 4.99 17.11 17.64
CA ARG A 212 6.03 18.14 17.80
C ARG A 212 6.17 19.04 16.58
N ARG A 213 6.03 18.48 15.37
CA ARG A 213 6.18 19.20 14.10
C ARG A 213 4.86 19.77 13.59
N ASP A 214 3.74 19.46 14.23
CA ASP A 214 2.41 19.89 13.86
C ASP A 214 2.04 19.46 12.42
N ILE A 215 2.19 18.16 12.14
CA ILE A 215 1.99 17.57 10.82
C ILE A 215 0.62 16.91 10.72
N TRP A 216 -0.15 17.31 9.74
CA TRP A 216 -1.42 16.69 9.31
C TRP A 216 -1.57 16.77 7.79
N GLN A 217 -2.60 16.14 7.24
CA GLN A 217 -2.90 16.18 5.81
C GLN A 217 -3.22 17.64 5.35
N GLU A 218 -2.91 17.94 4.08
CA GLU A 218 -3.05 19.28 3.48
C GLU A 218 -2.31 20.42 4.23
N ASN A 219 -1.34 20.07 5.05
CA ASN A 219 -0.52 21.04 5.78
C ASN A 219 0.82 21.30 5.08
N ALA A 220 0.91 21.15 3.76
CA ALA A 220 2.11 21.55 3.05
C ALA A 220 2.30 23.06 3.21
N LYS A 221 3.27 23.46 4.03
CA LYS A 221 3.67 24.86 4.13
C LYS A 221 4.27 25.28 2.78
N GLU A 222 3.69 26.30 2.15
CA GLU A 222 4.24 26.96 0.97
C GLU A 222 5.68 27.41 1.16
#